data_7862fef10335f948fc917acb74156daa
#
_entry.id   7862fef10335f948fc917acb74156daa
#
_cell.length_a   1.000
_cell.length_b   1.000
_cell.length_c   1.000
_cell.angle_alpha   90.00
_cell.angle_beta   90.00
_cell.angle_gamma   90.00
#
_symmetry.space_group_name_H-M   'P 1'
#
loop_
_entity.id
_entity.type
_entity.pdbx_description
1 polymer ?
#
loop_
_entity_poly.entity_id
_entity_poly.type
_entity_poly.pdbx_seq_one_letter_code
_entity_poly.pdbx_strand_id
1 'polypeptide(L)'
;MTAKFTVEATLGKLSKWLRIMGFDARSEPCGSIGSKVAVFSGRILLTRTRRRFQELQGCPCVFIHSNDPFDQLKEVISGLGLSPRDIRPFSRCLACNETTQPVSKDAVRHLVPDFVWESHERFCRCRRCRKIYWSGSHTERGMVRIASLFGESKPNRLFHGTDT
;
A
#
# COMPACT_ATOMS: atom_id res chain seq x y z
N MET A 1 -2.11 14.24 7.86
CA MET A 1 -1.65 12.95 8.47
C MET A 1 -1.98 11.82 7.52
N THR A 2 -1.04 10.95 7.19
CA THR A 2 -1.28 9.83 6.26
C THR A 2 -2.05 8.73 6.98
N ALA A 3 -3.15 8.25 6.39
CA ALA A 3 -3.96 7.17 6.94
C ALA A 3 -3.12 5.89 7.15
N LYS A 4 -3.38 5.20 8.27
CA LYS A 4 -2.75 3.91 8.60
C LYS A 4 -3.84 2.86 8.70
N PHE A 5 -3.57 1.67 8.20
CA PHE A 5 -4.55 0.60 8.11
C PHE A 5 -4.12 -0.65 8.89
N THR A 6 -5.07 -1.27 9.52
CA THR A 6 -5.02 -2.69 9.95
C THR A 6 -5.93 -3.46 9.01
N VAL A 7 -5.40 -4.45 8.31
CA VAL A 7 -6.10 -5.16 7.23
C VAL A 7 -6.27 -6.62 7.62
N GLU A 8 -7.50 -7.09 7.63
CA GLU A 8 -7.80 -8.49 7.89
C GLU A 8 -7.07 -9.43 6.90
N ALA A 9 -6.59 -10.59 7.35
CA ALA A 9 -5.78 -11.51 6.54
C ALA A 9 -6.45 -11.92 5.21
N THR A 10 -7.78 -12.02 5.20
CA THR A 10 -8.58 -12.32 4.00
C THR A 10 -8.46 -11.24 2.91
N LEU A 11 -8.02 -10.03 3.27
CA LEU A 11 -7.83 -8.87 2.40
C LEU A 11 -6.35 -8.66 2.01
N GLY A 12 -5.56 -9.72 1.93
CA GLY A 12 -4.12 -9.63 1.68
C GLY A 12 -3.73 -8.94 0.37
N LYS A 13 -4.54 -9.08 -0.69
CA LYS A 13 -4.33 -8.36 -1.97
C LYS A 13 -4.62 -6.86 -1.84
N LEU A 14 -5.67 -6.48 -1.12
CA LEU A 14 -5.95 -5.08 -0.79
C LEU A 14 -4.80 -4.46 0.01
N SER A 15 -4.26 -5.18 0.99
CA SER A 15 -3.09 -4.74 1.75
C SER A 15 -1.89 -4.41 0.85
N LYS A 16 -1.64 -5.22 -0.19
CA LYS A 16 -0.58 -4.94 -1.16
C LYS A 16 -0.86 -3.69 -1.99
N TRP A 17 -2.09 -3.46 -2.44
CA TRP A 17 -2.47 -2.25 -3.16
C TRP A 17 -2.26 -0.99 -2.31
N LEU A 18 -2.67 -1.02 -1.05
CA LEU A 18 -2.44 0.09 -0.13
C LEU A 18 -0.95 0.38 0.07
N ARG A 19 -0.10 -0.67 0.16
CA ARG A 19 1.36 -0.50 0.24
C ARG A 19 1.97 0.05 -1.04
N ILE A 20 1.45 -0.33 -2.23
CA ILE A 20 1.87 0.26 -3.51
C ILE A 20 1.61 1.77 -3.49
N MET A 21 0.47 2.20 -2.94
CA MET A 21 0.12 3.60 -2.79
C MET A 21 0.91 4.31 -1.66
N GLY A 22 1.70 3.58 -0.88
CA GLY A 22 2.54 4.13 0.18
C GLY A 22 1.90 4.18 1.57
N PHE A 23 0.68 3.66 1.73
CA PHE A 23 0.03 3.59 3.02
C PHE A 23 0.64 2.54 3.94
N ASP A 24 0.67 2.84 5.23
CA ASP A 24 1.00 1.86 6.27
C ASP A 24 -0.18 0.89 6.44
N ALA A 25 -0.10 -0.28 5.83
CA ALA A 25 -1.13 -1.31 5.83
C ALA A 25 -0.59 -2.61 6.43
N ARG A 26 -0.85 -2.83 7.73
CA ARG A 26 -0.49 -4.06 8.43
C ARG A 26 -1.55 -5.12 8.19
N SER A 27 -1.12 -6.32 7.82
CA SER A 27 -2.00 -7.49 7.76
C SER A 27 -1.96 -8.20 9.12
N GLU A 28 -3.14 -8.42 9.70
CA GLU A 28 -3.27 -9.13 10.97
C GLU A 28 -3.89 -10.51 10.74
N PRO A 29 -3.41 -11.55 11.41
CA PRO A 29 -4.00 -12.87 11.36
C PRO A 29 -5.46 -12.84 11.80
N CYS A 30 -6.27 -13.71 11.19
CA CYS A 30 -7.65 -13.89 11.59
C CYS A 30 -7.68 -14.40 13.05
N GLY A 31 -8.32 -13.68 13.96
CA GLY A 31 -8.34 -14.05 15.39
C GLY A 31 -7.49 -13.18 16.32
N SER A 32 -6.42 -12.57 15.85
CA SER A 32 -5.56 -11.72 16.69
C SER A 32 -6.14 -10.33 17.01
N ILE A 33 -7.18 -9.90 16.29
CA ILE A 33 -7.87 -8.61 16.53
C ILE A 33 -8.92 -8.78 17.64
N GLY A 34 -8.60 -9.48 18.69
CA GLY A 34 -9.51 -9.69 19.84
C GLY A 34 -9.45 -8.58 20.89
N SER A 35 -8.47 -7.70 20.82
CA SER A 35 -8.37 -6.61 21.78
C SER A 35 -8.68 -5.27 21.07
N LYS A 36 -9.63 -4.52 21.62
CA LYS A 36 -9.89 -3.13 21.24
C LYS A 36 -8.60 -2.29 21.19
N VAL A 37 -7.58 -2.68 21.92
CA VAL A 37 -6.26 -2.04 22.01
C VAL A 37 -5.52 -1.99 20.65
N ALA A 38 -5.64 -3.02 19.80
CA ALA A 38 -5.00 -3.02 18.48
C ALA A 38 -5.65 -2.01 17.52
N VAL A 39 -6.93 -1.71 17.71
CA VAL A 39 -7.69 -0.73 16.91
C VAL A 39 -7.43 0.70 17.36
N PHE A 40 -7.13 0.91 18.66
CA PHE A 40 -6.85 2.23 19.24
C PHE A 40 -5.48 2.83 18.89
N SER A 41 -4.65 2.15 18.12
CA SER A 41 -3.32 2.64 17.70
C SER A 41 -3.37 3.71 16.59
N GLY A 42 -4.51 4.38 16.38
CA GLY A 42 -4.68 5.39 15.33
C GLY A 42 -4.72 4.80 13.91
N ARG A 43 -5.15 3.53 13.78
CA ARG A 43 -5.31 2.81 12.53
C ARG A 43 -6.78 2.60 12.19
N ILE A 44 -7.09 2.56 10.91
CA ILE A 44 -8.40 2.21 10.39
C ILE A 44 -8.43 0.71 10.12
N LEU A 45 -9.38 0.00 10.70
CA LEU A 45 -9.57 -1.43 10.44
C LEU A 45 -10.31 -1.62 9.11
N LEU A 46 -9.78 -2.48 8.24
CA LEU A 46 -10.45 -2.95 7.04
C LEU A 46 -10.83 -4.42 7.25
N THR A 47 -12.12 -4.73 7.24
CA THR A 47 -12.64 -6.07 7.51
C THR A 47 -13.75 -6.48 6.55
N ARG A 48 -13.89 -7.79 6.33
CA ARG A 48 -15.05 -8.42 5.68
C ARG A 48 -15.93 -9.22 6.65
N THR A 49 -15.53 -9.26 7.90
CA THR A 49 -16.25 -10.02 8.93
C THR A 49 -17.31 -9.13 9.58
N ARG A 50 -18.60 -9.37 9.30
CA ARG A 50 -19.73 -8.59 9.84
C ARG A 50 -19.73 -8.52 11.35
N ARG A 51 -19.47 -9.65 12.02
CA ARG A 51 -19.39 -9.72 13.48
C ARG A 51 -18.35 -8.73 14.03
N ARG A 52 -17.16 -8.68 13.45
CA ARG A 52 -16.10 -7.74 13.87
C ARG A 52 -16.48 -6.29 13.64
N PHE A 53 -17.07 -6.01 12.49
CA PHE A 53 -17.56 -4.67 12.17
C PHE A 53 -18.58 -4.19 13.21
N GLN A 54 -19.50 -5.09 13.63
CA GLN A 54 -20.50 -4.79 14.67
C GLN A 54 -19.87 -4.63 16.06
N GLU A 55 -18.93 -5.48 16.44
CA GLU A 55 -18.23 -5.43 17.74
C GLU A 55 -17.38 -4.18 17.92
N LEU A 56 -16.92 -3.58 16.80
CA LEU A 56 -16.04 -2.42 16.77
C LEU A 56 -16.75 -1.12 16.40
N GLN A 57 -18.08 -1.06 16.58
CA GLN A 57 -18.81 0.20 16.42
C GLN A 57 -18.23 1.27 17.34
N GLY A 58 -18.02 2.48 16.77
CA GLY A 58 -17.33 3.58 17.47
C GLY A 58 -15.82 3.61 17.28
N CYS A 59 -15.21 2.60 16.65
CA CYS A 59 -13.81 2.62 16.24
C CYS A 59 -13.69 2.94 14.75
N PRO A 60 -12.57 3.54 14.27
CA PRO A 60 -12.33 3.71 12.84
C PRO A 60 -12.29 2.36 12.13
N CYS A 61 -13.37 2.00 11.44
CA CYS A 61 -13.52 0.71 10.78
C CYS A 61 -14.28 0.87 9.46
N VAL A 62 -13.83 0.21 8.40
CA VAL A 62 -14.50 0.14 7.10
C VAL A 62 -14.83 -1.32 6.80
N PHE A 63 -16.11 -1.58 6.54
CA PHE A 63 -16.55 -2.88 6.05
C PHE A 63 -16.37 -2.96 4.53
N ILE A 64 -15.69 -4.00 4.06
CA ILE A 64 -15.39 -4.21 2.63
C ILE A 64 -16.37 -5.23 2.05
N HIS A 65 -17.12 -4.82 1.04
CA HIS A 65 -18.16 -5.60 0.40
C HIS A 65 -17.65 -6.43 -0.78
N SER A 66 -16.82 -5.85 -1.64
CA SER A 66 -16.38 -6.48 -2.88
C SER A 66 -15.47 -7.70 -2.65
N ASN A 67 -15.51 -8.62 -3.62
CA ASN A 67 -14.58 -9.75 -3.71
C ASN A 67 -13.34 -9.42 -4.56
N ASP A 68 -13.44 -8.47 -5.50
CA ASP A 68 -12.33 -8.05 -6.32
C ASP A 68 -11.39 -7.11 -5.56
N PRO A 69 -10.08 -7.39 -5.53
CA PRO A 69 -9.13 -6.57 -4.77
C PRO A 69 -9.02 -5.11 -5.22
N PHE A 70 -9.31 -4.83 -6.49
CA PHE A 70 -9.27 -3.47 -6.99
C PHE A 70 -10.54 -2.69 -6.67
N ASP A 71 -11.69 -3.35 -6.68
CA ASP A 71 -12.95 -2.77 -6.22
C ASP A 71 -12.93 -2.56 -4.70
N GLN A 72 -12.31 -3.47 -3.92
CA GLN A 72 -12.02 -3.24 -2.50
C GLN A 72 -11.21 -1.95 -2.28
N LEU A 73 -10.21 -1.69 -3.15
CA LEU A 73 -9.43 -0.45 -3.09
C LEU A 73 -10.30 0.78 -3.38
N LYS A 74 -11.21 0.70 -4.37
CA LYS A 74 -12.19 1.78 -4.65
C LYS A 74 -13.06 2.08 -3.43
N GLU A 75 -13.58 1.04 -2.76
CA GLU A 75 -14.38 1.20 -1.54
C GLU A 75 -13.60 1.97 -0.46
N VAL A 76 -12.33 1.62 -0.25
CA VAL A 76 -11.48 2.31 0.73
C VAL A 76 -11.24 3.78 0.33
N ILE A 77 -10.90 4.03 -0.93
CA ILE A 77 -10.65 5.39 -1.44
C ILE A 77 -11.87 6.26 -1.29
N SER A 78 -13.04 5.77 -1.77
CA SER A 78 -14.29 6.53 -1.73
C SER A 78 -14.81 6.70 -0.31
N GLY A 79 -14.78 5.64 0.50
CA GLY A 79 -15.29 5.67 1.88
C GLY A 79 -14.50 6.56 2.83
N LEU A 80 -13.22 6.78 2.55
CA LEU A 80 -12.33 7.61 3.37
C LEU A 80 -11.98 8.95 2.72
N GLY A 81 -12.48 9.24 1.52
CA GLY A 81 -12.18 10.47 0.78
C GLY A 81 -10.68 10.63 0.48
N LEU A 82 -9.96 9.52 0.22
CA LEU A 82 -8.55 9.58 -0.10
C LEU A 82 -8.33 10.25 -1.46
N SER A 83 -7.27 11.05 -1.56
CA SER A 83 -6.92 11.84 -2.74
C SER A 83 -5.52 11.48 -3.27
N PRO A 84 -5.17 11.88 -4.49
CA PRO A 84 -3.81 11.71 -5.01
C PRO A 84 -2.72 12.30 -4.11
N ARG A 85 -3.04 13.33 -3.33
CA ARG A 85 -2.09 13.98 -2.41
C ARG A 85 -1.67 13.10 -1.24
N ASP A 86 -2.48 12.09 -0.91
CA ASP A 86 -2.22 11.14 0.19
C ASP A 86 -1.29 10.01 -0.24
N ILE A 87 -1.06 9.86 -1.56
CA ILE A 87 -0.31 8.76 -2.15
C ILE A 87 1.19 9.07 -2.17
N ARG A 88 1.99 8.08 -1.74
CA ARG A 88 3.46 8.12 -1.78
C ARG A 88 3.97 6.79 -2.35
N PRO A 89 3.90 6.60 -3.68
CA PRO A 89 4.25 5.33 -4.32
C PRO A 89 5.65 4.89 -3.93
N PHE A 90 5.85 3.58 -3.80
CA PHE A 90 7.14 2.96 -3.47
C PHE A 90 7.76 3.33 -2.13
N SER A 91 7.09 4.12 -1.30
CA SER A 91 7.58 4.45 0.04
C SER A 91 7.45 3.30 1.04
N ARG A 92 6.74 2.21 0.66
CA ARG A 92 6.50 1.04 1.50
C ARG A 92 6.89 -0.27 0.82
N CYS A 93 7.48 -1.15 1.61
CA CYS A 93 7.78 -2.52 1.21
C CYS A 93 6.49 -3.35 1.05
N LEU A 94 6.30 -3.96 -0.13
CA LEU A 94 5.11 -4.76 -0.41
C LEU A 94 5.04 -6.05 0.45
N ALA A 95 6.20 -6.56 0.88
CA ALA A 95 6.28 -7.78 1.68
C ALA A 95 6.03 -7.53 3.17
N CYS A 96 6.78 -6.60 3.78
CA CYS A 96 6.76 -6.43 5.24
C CYS A 96 6.22 -5.09 5.72
N ASN A 97 5.72 -4.25 4.80
CA ASN A 97 5.13 -2.93 5.12
C ASN A 97 6.09 -1.89 5.73
N GLU A 98 7.37 -2.21 5.87
CA GLU A 98 8.38 -1.27 6.36
C GLU A 98 8.69 -0.19 5.31
N THR A 99 9.23 0.95 5.73
CA THR A 99 9.64 2.00 4.80
C THR A 99 10.77 1.54 3.89
N THR A 100 10.75 2.04 2.66
CA THR A 100 11.85 1.90 1.72
C THR A 100 12.72 3.16 1.74
N GLN A 101 13.94 3.04 1.27
CA GLN A 101 14.86 4.15 1.08
C GLN A 101 15.49 4.07 -0.31
N PRO A 102 15.75 5.21 -0.97
CA PRO A 102 16.49 5.23 -2.21
C PRO A 102 17.89 4.61 -2.00
N VAL A 103 18.39 3.93 -3.01
CA VAL A 103 19.75 3.39 -3.05
C VAL A 103 20.37 3.67 -4.40
N SER A 104 21.70 3.85 -4.44
CA SER A 104 22.40 4.06 -5.69
C SER A 104 22.31 2.84 -6.60
N LYS A 105 22.34 3.06 -7.91
CA LYS A 105 22.32 2.00 -8.92
C LYS A 105 23.49 1.01 -8.73
N ASP A 106 24.68 1.51 -8.41
CA ASP A 106 25.86 0.67 -8.19
C ASP A 106 25.72 -0.25 -6.98
N ALA A 107 25.03 0.19 -5.93
CA ALA A 107 24.78 -0.62 -4.73
C ALA A 107 23.86 -1.82 -4.97
N VAL A 108 23.20 -1.89 -6.12
CA VAL A 108 22.26 -2.98 -6.46
C VAL A 108 22.69 -3.82 -7.68
N ARG A 109 23.87 -3.53 -8.27
CA ARG A 109 24.35 -4.15 -9.51
C ARG A 109 24.29 -5.68 -9.50
N HIS A 110 24.65 -6.33 -8.39
CA HIS A 110 24.65 -7.78 -8.26
C HIS A 110 23.46 -8.34 -7.47
N LEU A 111 22.47 -7.49 -7.18
CA LEU A 111 21.30 -7.84 -6.38
C LEU A 111 20.01 -7.87 -7.20
N VAL A 112 20.07 -7.45 -8.46
CA VAL A 112 18.99 -7.45 -9.44
C VAL A 112 19.49 -8.10 -10.74
N PRO A 113 18.61 -8.62 -11.60
CA PRO A 113 19.01 -9.12 -12.91
C PRO A 113 19.70 -8.03 -13.75
N ASP A 114 20.68 -8.41 -14.58
CA ASP A 114 21.48 -7.48 -15.39
C ASP A 114 20.59 -6.57 -16.25
N PHE A 115 19.59 -7.13 -16.94
CA PHE A 115 18.65 -6.35 -17.76
C PHE A 115 17.86 -5.31 -16.95
N VAL A 116 17.58 -5.58 -15.67
CA VAL A 116 16.90 -4.63 -14.77
C VAL A 116 17.87 -3.51 -14.41
N TRP A 117 19.11 -3.87 -14.08
CA TRP A 117 20.14 -2.91 -13.74
C TRP A 117 20.44 -1.96 -14.93
N GLU A 118 20.51 -2.51 -16.16
CA GLU A 118 20.75 -1.72 -17.38
C GLU A 118 19.57 -0.80 -17.72
N SER A 119 18.34 -1.27 -17.52
CA SER A 119 17.13 -0.58 -17.96
C SER A 119 16.57 0.43 -16.97
N HIS A 120 17.04 0.44 -15.73
CA HIS A 120 16.48 1.30 -14.67
C HIS A 120 17.56 2.11 -13.96
N GLU A 121 17.21 3.36 -13.60
CA GLU A 121 18.11 4.29 -12.90
C GLU A 121 17.75 4.47 -11.42
N ARG A 122 16.47 4.21 -11.04
CA ARG A 122 15.97 4.47 -9.69
C ARG A 122 15.63 3.17 -8.98
N PHE A 123 16.27 2.96 -7.83
CA PHE A 123 16.06 1.80 -6.98
C PHE A 123 15.74 2.23 -5.56
N CYS A 124 14.85 1.48 -4.90
CA CYS A 124 14.56 1.61 -3.49
C CYS A 124 14.81 0.28 -2.78
N ARG A 125 15.29 0.33 -1.54
CA ARG A 125 15.55 -0.86 -0.72
C ARG A 125 14.77 -0.80 0.58
N CYS A 126 14.13 -1.91 0.95
CA CYS A 126 13.48 -2.01 2.23
C CYS A 126 14.50 -1.99 3.37
N ARG A 127 14.25 -1.17 4.39
CA ARG A 127 15.12 -1.07 5.57
C ARG A 127 15.19 -2.37 6.38
N ARG A 128 14.10 -3.12 6.40
CA ARG A 128 13.97 -4.36 7.20
C ARG A 128 14.37 -5.62 6.42
N CYS A 129 13.62 -5.97 5.36
CA CYS A 129 13.81 -7.23 4.64
C CYS A 129 14.81 -7.13 3.48
N ARG A 130 15.34 -5.95 3.22
CA ARG A 130 16.36 -5.66 2.21
C ARG A 130 15.93 -5.89 0.75
N LYS A 131 14.67 -6.22 0.50
CA LYS A 131 14.13 -6.34 -0.86
C LYS A 131 14.30 -5.05 -1.63
N ILE A 132 14.69 -5.19 -2.91
CA ILE A 132 14.89 -4.07 -3.84
C ILE A 132 13.65 -3.91 -4.69
N TYR A 133 13.30 -2.66 -4.95
CA TYR A 133 12.15 -2.25 -5.76
C TYR A 133 12.63 -1.27 -6.83
N TRP A 134 12.03 -1.36 -8.01
CA TRP A 134 12.25 -0.45 -9.14
C TRP A 134 10.93 -0.22 -9.88
N SER A 135 10.88 0.82 -10.72
CA SER A 135 9.72 1.12 -11.56
C SER A 135 9.78 0.27 -12.83
N GLY A 136 9.24 -0.94 -12.78
CA GLY A 136 9.10 -1.81 -13.94
C GLY A 136 7.68 -1.78 -14.53
N SER A 137 7.49 -2.44 -15.67
CA SER A 137 6.22 -2.47 -16.41
C SER A 137 5.00 -2.92 -15.58
N HIS A 138 5.19 -3.85 -14.65
CA HIS A 138 4.12 -4.26 -13.73
C HIS A 138 3.71 -3.15 -12.78
N THR A 139 4.67 -2.40 -12.30
CA THR A 139 4.45 -1.28 -11.39
C THR A 139 3.78 -0.13 -12.10
N GLU A 140 4.22 0.18 -13.32
CA GLU A 140 3.62 1.22 -14.16
C GLU A 140 2.15 0.91 -14.48
N ARG A 141 1.84 -0.34 -14.87
CA ARG A 141 0.45 -0.78 -15.08
C ARG A 141 -0.39 -0.64 -13.81
N GLY A 142 0.16 -0.99 -12.65
CA GLY A 142 -0.48 -0.81 -11.36
C GLY A 142 -0.79 0.65 -11.07
N MET A 143 0.16 1.54 -11.37
CA MET A 143 0.00 2.98 -11.15
C MET A 143 -0.99 3.62 -12.13
N VAL A 144 -1.05 3.17 -13.39
CA VAL A 144 -2.10 3.59 -14.34
C VAL A 144 -3.48 3.22 -13.80
N ARG A 145 -3.65 2.00 -13.29
CA ARG A 145 -4.91 1.58 -12.66
C ARG A 145 -5.27 2.42 -11.42
N ILE A 146 -4.29 2.74 -10.58
CA ILE A 146 -4.50 3.62 -9.43
C ILE A 146 -4.91 5.03 -9.87
N ALA A 147 -4.23 5.60 -10.88
CA ALA A 147 -4.56 6.92 -11.42
C ALA A 147 -6.00 6.99 -11.94
N SER A 148 -6.48 5.92 -12.59
CA SER A 148 -7.86 5.84 -13.08
C SER A 148 -8.92 5.92 -11.96
N LEU A 149 -8.58 5.56 -10.72
CA LEU A 149 -9.50 5.70 -9.57
C LEU A 149 -9.76 7.16 -9.20
N PHE A 150 -8.87 8.05 -9.61
CA PHE A 150 -8.97 9.50 -9.38
C PHE A 150 -9.36 10.29 -10.64
N GLY A 151 -9.79 9.60 -11.71
CA GLY A 151 -10.14 10.24 -12.99
C GLY A 151 -8.94 10.73 -13.80
N GLU A 152 -7.72 10.30 -13.45
CA GLU A 152 -6.50 10.67 -14.16
C GLU A 152 -6.13 9.62 -15.21
N SER A 153 -5.93 10.07 -16.47
CA SER A 153 -5.56 9.19 -17.59
C SER A 153 -4.08 8.77 -17.58
N LYS A 154 -3.23 9.49 -16.85
CA LYS A 154 -1.77 9.21 -16.76
C LYS A 154 -1.25 9.43 -15.35
N PRO A 155 -0.31 8.59 -14.87
CA PRO A 155 0.26 8.69 -13.52
C PRO A 155 1.23 9.87 -13.33
N ASN A 156 1.27 10.84 -14.22
CA ASN A 156 2.33 11.85 -14.39
C ASN A 156 2.59 12.74 -13.16
N ARG A 157 1.65 12.82 -12.20
CA ARG A 157 1.82 13.61 -10.97
C ARG A 157 2.11 12.77 -9.70
N LEU A 158 1.91 11.46 -9.77
CA LEU A 158 2.11 10.58 -8.62
C LEU A 158 3.56 10.14 -8.44
N PHE A 159 4.42 10.33 -9.47
CA PHE A 159 5.82 9.88 -9.48
C PHE A 159 6.86 10.96 -9.15
N HIS A 160 6.45 12.22 -9.11
CA HIS A 160 7.34 13.28 -8.66
C HIS A 160 7.31 13.35 -7.13
N GLY A 161 7.91 12.36 -6.48
CA GLY A 161 8.38 12.49 -5.13
C GLY A 161 9.43 13.61 -5.15
N THR A 162 9.10 14.70 -4.49
CA THR A 162 9.92 15.85 -4.13
C THR A 162 11.42 15.63 -4.28
N ASP A 163 11.99 16.20 -5.34
CA ASP A 163 13.37 16.66 -5.34
C ASP A 163 13.46 17.79 -4.28
N THR A 164 14.00 17.46 -3.13
CA THR A 164 14.66 18.38 -2.18
C THR A 164 15.66 17.56 -1.37
#